data_6d777595c96cb3fa0355af4e1405c294
#
_entry.id   6d777595c96cb3fa0355af4e1405c294
#
_cell.length_a   1.000
_cell.length_b   1.000
_cell.length_c   1.000
_cell.angle_alpha   90.00
_cell.angle_beta   90.00
_cell.angle_gamma   90.00
#
_symmetry.space_group_name_H-M   'P 1'
#
loop_
_entity.id
_entity.type
_entity.pdbx_description
1 polymer ?
#
loop_
_entity_poly.entity_id
_entity_poly.type
_entity_poly.pdbx_seq_one_letter_code
_entity_poly.pdbx_strand_id
1 'polypeptide(L)'
;DCRAYLDRIEKVYEWADLVIARAGALTISEFSAAGIASILVPFPFAVDNHQFYNAKYLSDKKAARLIIQENLSPKLLSHLINSISRNECIRMSKAALENKTKKPEELIHQACERLIKK
;
A
#
# COMPACT_ATOMS: atom_id res chain seq x y z
N ASP A 1 15.19 -15.75 2.41
CA ASP A 1 14.20 -16.56 3.11
C ASP A 1 12.90 -16.55 2.29
N CYS A 2 12.49 -17.70 1.80
CA CYS A 2 11.27 -17.87 1.00
C CYS A 2 10.29 -18.73 1.80
N ARG A 3 9.10 -18.18 2.06
CA ARG A 3 8.08 -18.83 2.89
C ARG A 3 6.76 -18.95 2.13
N ALA A 4 6.09 -20.08 2.30
CA ALA A 4 4.76 -20.30 1.72
C ALA A 4 3.67 -19.48 2.43
N TYR A 5 3.86 -19.19 3.71
CA TYR A 5 2.91 -18.46 4.55
C TYR A 5 3.63 -17.72 5.68
N LEU A 6 3.06 -16.60 6.12
CA LEU A 6 3.56 -15.82 7.26
C LEU A 6 2.48 -15.82 8.36
N ASP A 7 2.77 -16.47 9.50
CA ASP A 7 1.83 -16.56 10.62
C ASP A 7 1.58 -15.22 11.29
N ARG A 8 2.58 -14.34 11.29
CA ARG A 8 2.53 -13.03 11.96
C ARG A 8 3.00 -11.94 11.05
N ILE A 9 2.14 -11.56 10.10
CA ILE A 9 2.45 -10.52 9.11
C ILE A 9 2.75 -9.16 9.77
N GLU A 10 2.14 -8.87 10.90
CA GLU A 10 2.38 -7.63 11.65
C GLU A 10 3.84 -7.50 12.10
N LYS A 11 4.49 -8.59 12.43
CA LYS A 11 5.92 -8.60 12.80
C LYS A 11 6.82 -8.31 11.60
N VAL A 12 6.42 -8.79 10.43
CA VAL A 12 7.14 -8.52 9.18
C VAL A 12 7.01 -7.04 8.82
N TYR A 13 5.83 -6.46 8.97
CA TYR A 13 5.61 -5.04 8.72
C TYR A 13 6.40 -4.14 9.69
N GLU A 14 6.50 -4.51 10.97
CA GLU A 14 7.32 -3.79 11.94
C GLU A 14 8.81 -3.81 11.57
N TRP A 15 9.26 -4.91 10.99
CA TRP A 15 10.67 -5.11 10.61
C TRP A 15 11.03 -4.47 9.28
N ALA A 16 10.12 -4.47 8.30
CA ALA A 16 10.42 -4.05 6.93
C ALA A 16 10.52 -2.52 6.79
N ASP A 17 11.55 -2.04 6.12
CA ASP A 17 11.70 -0.64 5.76
C ASP A 17 10.99 -0.31 4.44
N LEU A 18 10.91 -1.29 3.53
CA LEU A 18 10.28 -1.17 2.22
C LEU A 18 9.69 -2.52 1.83
N VAL A 19 8.48 -2.51 1.31
CA VAL A 19 7.76 -3.72 0.87
C VAL A 19 7.44 -3.64 -0.61
N ILE A 20 7.62 -4.74 -1.31
CA ILE A 20 7.21 -4.88 -2.71
C ILE A 20 6.01 -5.81 -2.75
N ALA A 21 4.91 -5.39 -3.35
CA ALA A 21 3.66 -6.15 -3.32
C ALA A 21 2.75 -5.86 -4.51
N ARG A 22 1.75 -6.73 -4.69
CA ARG A 22 0.58 -6.44 -5.51
C ARG A 22 -0.30 -5.41 -4.79
N ALA A 23 -1.24 -4.81 -5.51
CA ALA A 23 -2.06 -3.72 -5.00
C ALA A 23 -3.52 -4.13 -4.73
N GLY A 24 -3.72 -5.27 -4.07
CA GLY A 24 -5.05 -5.69 -3.61
C GLY A 24 -5.62 -4.70 -2.58
N ALA A 25 -6.94 -4.58 -2.54
CA ALA A 25 -7.61 -3.62 -1.64
C ALA A 25 -7.23 -3.82 -0.17
N LEU A 26 -7.16 -5.07 0.27
CA LEU A 26 -6.80 -5.41 1.65
C LEU A 26 -5.34 -5.03 1.95
N THR A 27 -4.42 -5.31 1.01
CA THR A 27 -3.01 -4.93 1.11
C THR A 27 -2.86 -3.41 1.26
N ILE A 28 -3.58 -2.64 0.45
CA ILE A 28 -3.56 -1.16 0.50
C ILE A 28 -4.04 -0.66 1.86
N SER A 29 -5.12 -1.23 2.38
CA SER A 29 -5.64 -0.90 3.72
C SER A 29 -4.63 -1.22 4.82
N GLU A 30 -3.98 -2.37 4.75
CA GLU A 30 -2.96 -2.79 5.71
C GLU A 30 -1.74 -1.86 5.67
N PHE A 31 -1.28 -1.48 4.47
CA PHE A 31 -0.12 -0.59 4.31
C PHE A 31 -0.41 0.82 4.84
N SER A 32 -1.62 1.31 4.63
CA SER A 32 -2.04 2.60 5.20
C SER A 32 -2.12 2.53 6.72
N ALA A 33 -2.68 1.45 7.26
CA ALA A 33 -2.84 1.28 8.70
C ALA A 33 -1.51 1.11 9.43
N ALA A 34 -0.57 0.38 8.82
CA ALA A 34 0.74 0.07 9.42
C ALA A 34 1.84 1.10 9.07
N GLY A 35 1.58 2.02 8.16
CA GLY A 35 2.58 2.99 7.72
C GLY A 35 3.71 2.34 6.92
N ILE A 36 3.37 1.58 5.89
CA ILE A 36 4.34 0.83 5.09
C ILE A 36 4.73 1.63 3.85
N ALA A 37 6.02 1.89 3.69
CA ALA A 37 6.58 2.36 2.43
C ALA A 37 6.61 1.19 1.45
N SER A 38 6.13 1.38 0.22
CA SER A 38 5.97 0.27 -0.71
C SER A 38 6.28 0.61 -2.17
N ILE A 39 6.67 -0.43 -2.89
CA ILE A 39 6.67 -0.46 -4.35
C ILE A 39 5.53 -1.40 -4.75
N LEU A 40 4.56 -0.87 -5.47
CA LEU A 40 3.36 -1.59 -5.86
C LEU A 40 3.40 -1.95 -7.33
N VAL A 41 3.18 -3.25 -7.60
CA VAL A 41 3.09 -3.79 -8.96
C VAL A 41 1.66 -4.33 -9.13
N PRO A 42 0.72 -3.54 -9.68
CA PRO A 42 -0.66 -3.99 -9.84
C PRO A 42 -0.77 -5.25 -10.68
N PHE A 43 -1.63 -6.16 -10.27
CA PHE A 43 -1.95 -7.34 -11.06
C PHE A 43 -2.69 -6.90 -12.32
N PRO A 44 -2.16 -7.21 -13.53
CA PRO A 44 -2.67 -6.63 -14.78
C PRO A 44 -4.02 -7.18 -15.23
N PHE A 45 -4.43 -8.34 -14.71
CA PHE A 45 -5.69 -9.01 -15.06
C PHE A 45 -6.76 -8.86 -13.99
N ALA A 46 -6.61 -7.92 -13.07
CA ALA A 46 -7.64 -7.62 -12.07
C ALA A 46 -8.89 -7.03 -12.73
N VAL A 47 -10.06 -7.42 -12.21
CA VAL A 47 -11.37 -6.94 -12.72
C VAL A 47 -11.41 -5.40 -12.70
N ASP A 48 -11.83 -4.80 -13.82
CA ASP A 48 -11.93 -3.34 -13.99
C ASP A 48 -10.65 -2.59 -13.65
N ASN A 49 -9.50 -3.26 -13.73
CA ASN A 49 -8.19 -2.68 -13.45
C ASN A 49 -8.09 -2.05 -12.04
N HIS A 50 -8.84 -2.57 -11.09
CA HIS A 50 -8.96 -1.96 -9.76
C HIS A 50 -7.64 -1.95 -8.99
N GLN A 51 -6.72 -2.92 -9.21
CA GLN A 51 -5.40 -2.90 -8.56
C GLN A 51 -4.54 -1.73 -9.03
N PHE A 52 -4.64 -1.35 -10.30
CA PHE A 52 -3.96 -0.16 -10.79
C PHE A 52 -4.44 1.10 -10.05
N TYR A 53 -5.75 1.27 -9.92
CA TYR A 53 -6.30 2.43 -9.21
C TYR A 53 -5.98 2.43 -7.72
N ASN A 54 -5.95 1.26 -7.08
CA ASN A 54 -5.52 1.11 -5.70
C ASN A 54 -4.06 1.57 -5.51
N ALA A 55 -3.17 1.11 -6.39
CA ALA A 55 -1.76 1.50 -6.37
C ALA A 55 -1.59 2.99 -6.66
N LYS A 56 -2.32 3.50 -7.65
CA LYS A 56 -2.30 4.92 -8.02
C LYS A 56 -2.73 5.82 -6.85
N TYR A 57 -3.72 5.41 -6.09
CA TYR A 57 -4.16 6.15 -4.90
C TYR A 57 -3.01 6.41 -3.93
N LEU A 58 -2.26 5.37 -3.55
CA LEU A 58 -1.11 5.53 -2.67
C LEU A 58 0.07 6.23 -3.33
N SER A 59 0.30 6.00 -4.62
CA SER A 59 1.36 6.65 -5.38
C SER A 59 1.14 8.16 -5.50
N ASP A 60 -0.08 8.59 -5.79
CA ASP A 60 -0.44 10.02 -5.87
C ASP A 60 -0.26 10.72 -4.52
N LYS A 61 -0.43 10.01 -3.42
CA LYS A 61 -0.19 10.50 -2.06
C LYS A 61 1.27 10.38 -1.63
N LYS A 62 2.15 9.93 -2.51
CA LYS A 62 3.59 9.72 -2.26
C LYS A 62 3.88 8.70 -1.16
N ALA A 63 2.94 7.81 -0.91
CA ALA A 63 3.08 6.71 0.05
C ALA A 63 3.66 5.44 -0.59
N ALA A 64 3.68 5.37 -1.92
CA ALA A 64 4.17 4.22 -2.67
C ALA A 64 4.79 4.64 -4.00
N ARG A 65 5.57 3.75 -4.57
CA ARG A 65 6.01 3.81 -5.97
C ARG A 65 5.20 2.79 -6.75
N LEU A 66 4.78 3.14 -7.96
CA LEU A 66 3.99 2.27 -8.82
C LEU A 66 4.82 1.84 -10.03
N ILE A 67 4.88 0.52 -10.27
CA ILE A 67 5.47 -0.04 -11.49
C ILE A 67 4.40 -0.88 -12.19
N ILE A 68 4.13 -0.58 -13.45
CA ILE A 68 3.29 -1.42 -14.30
C ILE A 68 4.05 -2.71 -14.61
N GLN A 69 3.39 -3.86 -14.52
CA GLN A 69 4.05 -5.16 -14.69
C GLN A 69 4.79 -5.29 -16.02
N GLU A 70 4.27 -4.73 -17.10
CA GLU A 70 4.94 -4.74 -18.41
C GLU A 70 6.33 -4.09 -18.37
N ASN A 71 6.53 -3.11 -17.51
CA ASN A 71 7.78 -2.38 -17.35
C ASN A 71 8.69 -3.00 -16.29
N LEU A 72 8.19 -3.99 -15.54
CA LEU A 72 8.96 -4.60 -14.46
C LEU A 72 10.13 -5.42 -15.04
N SER A 73 11.33 -5.10 -14.58
CA SER A 73 12.54 -5.84 -14.89
C SER A 73 13.45 -5.85 -13.66
N PRO A 74 14.38 -6.80 -13.55
CA PRO A 74 15.36 -6.78 -12.46
C PRO A 74 16.15 -5.48 -12.42
N LYS A 75 16.52 -4.94 -13.58
CA LYS A 75 17.29 -3.70 -13.71
C LYS A 75 16.48 -2.49 -13.19
N LEU A 76 15.21 -2.36 -13.62
CA LEU A 76 14.34 -1.27 -13.17
C LEU A 76 14.09 -1.34 -11.67
N LEU A 77 13.77 -2.54 -11.17
CA LEU A 77 13.48 -2.74 -9.75
C LEU A 77 14.72 -2.45 -8.89
N SER A 78 15.88 -2.93 -9.29
CA SER A 78 17.14 -2.66 -8.61
C SER A 78 17.45 -1.15 -8.57
N HIS A 79 17.30 -0.48 -9.70
CA HIS A 79 17.49 0.97 -9.79
C HIS A 79 16.55 1.72 -8.85
N LEU A 80 15.27 1.34 -8.82
CA LEU A 80 14.28 1.98 -7.99
C LEU A 80 14.56 1.76 -6.49
N ILE A 81 14.88 0.54 -6.08
CA ILE A 81 15.25 0.23 -4.70
C ILE A 81 16.46 1.06 -4.27
N ASN A 82 17.49 1.12 -5.11
CA ASN A 82 18.70 1.88 -4.80
C ASN A 82 18.47 3.40 -4.76
N SER A 83 17.46 3.89 -5.46
CA SER A 83 17.12 5.32 -5.48
C SER A 83 16.30 5.78 -4.27
N ILE A 84 15.68 4.85 -3.55
CA ILE A 84 14.87 5.15 -2.37
C ILE A 84 15.77 5.12 -1.13
N SER A 85 16.08 6.29 -0.59
CA SER A 85 16.86 6.41 0.64
C SER A 85 16.02 6.01 1.87
N ARG A 86 16.70 5.80 3.00
CA ARG A 86 16.01 5.57 4.28
C ARG A 86 15.09 6.74 4.64
N ASN A 87 15.52 7.97 4.42
CA ASN A 87 14.68 9.16 4.65
C ASN A 87 13.44 9.17 3.76
N GLU A 88 13.57 8.73 2.51
CA GLU A 88 12.43 8.58 1.61
C GLU A 88 11.46 7.50 2.11
N CYS A 89 11.96 6.37 2.58
CA CYS A 89 11.12 5.33 3.21
C CYS A 89 10.33 5.89 4.40
N ILE A 90 10.96 6.70 5.25
CA ILE A 90 10.29 7.33 6.39
C ILE A 90 9.18 8.28 5.92
N ARG A 91 9.44 9.09 4.90
CA ARG A 91 8.42 9.99 4.32
C ARG A 91 7.25 9.22 3.73
N MET A 92 7.54 8.16 2.99
CA MET A 92 6.52 7.29 2.41
C MET A 92 5.67 6.61 3.49
N SER A 93 6.31 6.13 4.55
CA SER A 93 5.64 5.54 5.70
C SER A 93 4.68 6.53 6.38
N LYS A 94 5.12 7.76 6.61
CA LYS A 94 4.27 8.81 7.17
C LYS A 94 3.10 9.16 6.25
N ALA A 95 3.37 9.27 4.94
CA ALA A 95 2.32 9.51 3.95
C ALA A 95 1.27 8.40 3.93
N ALA A 96 1.70 7.15 4.08
CA ALA A 96 0.78 6.00 4.18
C ALA A 96 -0.13 6.13 5.40
N LEU A 97 0.41 6.47 6.56
CA LEU A 97 -0.38 6.67 7.79
C LEU A 97 -1.37 7.83 7.67
N GLU A 98 -0.99 8.92 7.02
CA GLU A 98 -1.88 10.07 6.78
C GLU A 98 -3.10 9.70 5.91
N ASN A 99 -2.94 8.68 5.07
CA ASN A 99 -3.99 8.18 4.19
C ASN A 99 -4.72 6.97 4.74
N LYS A 100 -4.59 6.72 6.03
CA LYS A 100 -5.32 5.66 6.72
C LYS A 100 -6.81 5.86 6.56
N THR A 101 -7.47 4.91 5.91
CA THR A 101 -8.93 4.92 5.83
C THR A 101 -9.53 4.67 7.21
N LYS A 102 -10.64 5.33 7.49
CA LYS A 102 -11.40 5.05 8.71
C LYS A 102 -11.83 3.59 8.71
N LYS A 103 -11.84 3.00 9.90
CA LYS A 103 -12.34 1.63 10.04
C LYS A 103 -13.76 1.53 9.49
N PRO A 104 -14.15 0.40 8.89
CA PRO A 104 -15.51 0.22 8.38
C PRO A 104 -16.59 0.57 9.42
N GLU A 105 -16.37 0.22 10.68
CA GLU A 105 -17.29 0.53 11.77
C GLU A 105 -17.47 2.05 11.96
N GLU A 106 -16.40 2.82 11.84
CA GLU A 106 -16.44 4.28 11.95
C GLU A 106 -17.22 4.91 10.79
N LEU A 107 -17.06 4.37 9.57
CA LEU A 107 -17.79 4.85 8.39
C LEU A 107 -19.28 4.55 8.51
N ILE A 108 -19.63 3.35 8.98
CA ILE A 108 -21.03 2.95 9.22
C ILE A 108 -21.65 3.83 10.30
N HIS A 109 -20.95 4.06 11.40
CA HIS A 109 -21.42 4.91 12.49
C HIS A 109 -21.70 6.35 11.99
N GLN A 110 -20.78 6.94 11.24
CA GLN A 110 -20.96 8.27 10.67
C GLN A 110 -22.14 8.34 9.69
N ALA A 111 -22.32 7.29 8.86
CA ALA A 111 -23.45 7.23 7.94
C ALA A 111 -24.78 7.16 8.71
N CYS A 112 -24.85 6.35 9.76
CA CYS A 112 -26.02 6.25 10.63
C CYS A 112 -26.32 7.59 11.33
N GLU A 113 -25.32 8.27 11.85
CA GLU A 113 -25.50 9.59 12.48
C GLU A 113 -26.07 10.62 11.51
N ARG A 114 -25.57 10.64 10.26
CA ARG A 114 -26.09 11.55 9.22
C ARG A 114 -27.56 11.30 8.91
N LEU A 115 -27.98 10.02 8.90
CA LEU A 115 -29.37 9.65 8.65
C LEU A 115 -30.28 10.05 9.84
N ILE A 116 -29.81 9.91 11.05
CA ILE A 116 -30.57 10.28 12.25
C ILE A 116 -30.76 11.80 12.37
N LYS A 117 -29.76 12.58 11.95
CA LYS A 117 -29.80 14.08 12.01
C LYS A 117 -30.62 14.72 10.89
N LYS A 118 -31.09 13.93 9.95
CA LYS A 118 -32.06 14.42 8.94
C LYS A 118 -33.47 14.35 9.45
#